data_18f00b9b7968cce8f07cef068e539c0a
#
_entry.id   18f00b9b7968cce8f07cef068e539c0a
#
_cell.length_a   1.000
_cell.length_b   1.000
_cell.length_c   1.000
_cell.angle_alpha   90.00
_cell.angle_beta   90.00
_cell.angle_gamma   90.00
#
_symmetry.space_group_name_H-M   'P 1'
#
loop_
_entity.id
_entity.type
_entity.pdbx_description
1 polymer ?
#
loop_
_entity_poly.entity_id
_entity_poly.type
_entity_poly.pdbx_seq_one_letter_code
_entity_poly.pdbx_strand_id
1 'polypeptide(L)'
;MWYSEVLDFLIAKPDVANAVAAIGSAVLAGAAVLLSLVSLFVSHAAPRHQREHNRLSVRPLAYVMFGDYENQLFVKLRNNGTGPMIVKSIYIAGAEDPLQPLVNAMPNLPPKVSWTNFVEECEGRSVPAGGELVLLDLASESSSSQAQFTLFRDSVRLVLGKLTVQAEYTDIYGTNLPATSRELKFFHRMLSEERLDAEA
;
A
#
# COMPACT_ATOMS: atom_id res chain seq x y z
N MET A 1 -39.19 -54.45 -20.88
CA MET A 1 -40.41 -55.19 -20.54
C MET A 1 -41.34 -54.44 -19.61
N TRP A 2 -40.94 -54.01 -18.39
CA TRP A 2 -41.81 -53.21 -17.49
C TRP A 2 -42.24 -51.83 -18.03
N TYR A 3 -41.46 -51.19 -18.87
CA TYR A 3 -41.71 -49.86 -19.44
C TYR A 3 -42.91 -49.89 -20.42
N SER A 4 -43.06 -50.99 -21.22
CA SER A 4 -44.20 -51.16 -22.14
C SER A 4 -45.51 -51.32 -21.37
N GLU A 5 -45.54 -52.11 -20.31
CA GLU A 5 -46.72 -52.33 -19.46
C GLU A 5 -47.19 -51.04 -18.79
N VAL A 6 -46.26 -50.20 -18.31
CA VAL A 6 -46.57 -48.91 -17.71
C VAL A 6 -47.14 -47.94 -18.74
N LEU A 7 -46.59 -47.94 -19.98
CA LEU A 7 -47.09 -47.12 -21.07
C LEU A 7 -48.49 -47.52 -21.47
N ASP A 8 -48.76 -48.80 -21.68
CA ASP A 8 -50.07 -49.35 -22.02
C ASP A 8 -51.13 -49.06 -20.94
N PHE A 9 -50.75 -49.10 -19.67
CA PHE A 9 -51.58 -48.74 -18.54
C PHE A 9 -51.95 -47.24 -18.53
N LEU A 10 -50.97 -46.36 -18.80
CA LEU A 10 -51.18 -44.91 -18.85
C LEU A 10 -52.05 -44.52 -20.07
N ILE A 11 -51.88 -45.18 -21.22
CA ILE A 11 -52.74 -44.98 -22.38
C ILE A 11 -54.16 -45.41 -22.13
N ALA A 12 -54.37 -46.51 -21.41
CA ALA A 12 -55.72 -47.04 -21.06
C ALA A 12 -56.47 -46.16 -20.03
N LYS A 13 -55.70 -45.35 -19.23
CA LYS A 13 -56.29 -44.51 -18.15
C LYS A 13 -55.76 -43.06 -18.22
N PRO A 14 -56.30 -42.24 -19.12
CA PRO A 14 -55.80 -40.87 -19.36
C PRO A 14 -55.87 -39.98 -18.10
N ASP A 15 -56.85 -40.14 -17.24
CA ASP A 15 -56.96 -39.38 -16.00
C ASP A 15 -55.79 -39.64 -15.03
N VAL A 16 -55.33 -40.88 -14.97
CA VAL A 16 -54.15 -41.28 -14.14
C VAL A 16 -52.88 -40.71 -14.76
N ALA A 17 -52.77 -40.75 -16.08
CA ALA A 17 -51.61 -40.20 -16.80
C ALA A 17 -51.51 -38.67 -16.57
N ASN A 18 -52.65 -37.95 -16.66
CA ASN A 18 -52.71 -36.53 -16.40
C ASN A 18 -52.36 -36.16 -14.95
N ALA A 19 -52.86 -36.97 -13.97
CA ALA A 19 -52.54 -36.76 -12.56
C ALA A 19 -51.06 -36.98 -12.28
N VAL A 20 -50.42 -38.00 -12.84
CA VAL A 20 -48.99 -38.26 -12.71
C VAL A 20 -48.16 -37.14 -13.36
N ALA A 21 -48.57 -36.67 -14.54
CA ALA A 21 -47.89 -35.58 -15.22
C ALA A 21 -48.04 -34.27 -14.42
N ALA A 22 -49.21 -33.97 -13.82
CA ALA A 22 -49.41 -32.84 -13.00
C ALA A 22 -48.54 -32.85 -11.72
N ILE A 23 -48.49 -34.00 -11.02
CA ILE A 23 -47.62 -34.16 -9.85
C ILE A 23 -46.16 -34.04 -10.22
N GLY A 24 -45.70 -34.67 -11.33
CA GLY A 24 -44.33 -34.54 -11.84
C GLY A 24 -43.97 -33.12 -12.15
N SER A 25 -44.87 -32.38 -12.81
CA SER A 25 -44.66 -30.95 -13.14
C SER A 25 -44.61 -30.10 -11.87
N ALA A 26 -45.46 -30.35 -10.88
CA ALA A 26 -45.42 -29.64 -9.61
C ALA A 26 -44.14 -29.87 -8.82
N VAL A 27 -43.60 -31.12 -8.80
CA VAL A 27 -42.33 -31.44 -8.16
C VAL A 27 -41.18 -30.75 -8.87
N LEU A 28 -41.14 -30.78 -10.21
CA LEU A 28 -40.10 -30.11 -11.00
C LEU A 28 -40.15 -28.60 -10.79
N ALA A 29 -41.33 -27.98 -10.78
CA ALA A 29 -41.49 -26.56 -10.52
C ALA A 29 -41.02 -26.21 -9.11
N GLY A 30 -41.36 -27.01 -8.11
CA GLY A 30 -40.87 -26.83 -6.73
C GLY A 30 -39.33 -26.91 -6.63
N ALA A 31 -38.73 -27.90 -7.30
CA ALA A 31 -37.27 -28.01 -7.37
C ALA A 31 -36.61 -26.81 -8.07
N ALA A 32 -37.20 -26.35 -9.18
CA ALA A 32 -36.68 -25.18 -9.87
C ALA A 32 -36.73 -23.91 -9.00
N VAL A 33 -37.80 -23.72 -8.23
CA VAL A 33 -37.93 -22.60 -7.28
C VAL A 33 -36.86 -22.70 -6.18
N LEU A 34 -36.67 -23.87 -5.59
CA LEU A 34 -35.63 -24.09 -4.58
C LEU A 34 -34.22 -23.79 -5.13
N LEU A 35 -33.88 -24.28 -6.33
CA LEU A 35 -32.61 -24.00 -6.99
C LEU A 35 -32.43 -22.50 -7.25
N SER A 36 -33.49 -21.82 -7.68
CA SER A 36 -33.47 -20.38 -7.89
C SER A 36 -33.21 -19.60 -6.60
N LEU A 37 -33.83 -20.00 -5.47
CA LEU A 37 -33.60 -19.40 -4.17
C LEU A 37 -32.15 -19.60 -3.68
N VAL A 38 -31.63 -20.81 -3.83
CA VAL A 38 -30.23 -21.11 -3.50
C VAL A 38 -29.27 -20.25 -4.35
N SER A 39 -29.52 -20.18 -5.66
CA SER A 39 -28.72 -19.36 -6.58
C SER A 39 -28.74 -17.89 -6.21
N LEU A 40 -29.92 -17.36 -5.82
CA LEU A 40 -30.06 -15.98 -5.37
C LEU A 40 -29.27 -15.73 -4.09
N PHE A 41 -29.31 -16.66 -3.14
CA PHE A 41 -28.56 -16.56 -1.89
C PHE A 41 -27.05 -16.58 -2.12
N VAL A 42 -26.55 -17.47 -2.96
CA VAL A 42 -25.13 -17.54 -3.36
C VAL A 42 -24.71 -16.25 -4.09
N SER A 43 -25.53 -15.76 -5.02
CA SER A 43 -25.27 -14.51 -5.74
C SER A 43 -25.17 -13.30 -4.82
N HIS A 44 -25.92 -13.26 -3.73
CA HIS A 44 -25.84 -12.17 -2.75
C HIS A 44 -24.62 -12.27 -1.82
N ALA A 45 -24.14 -13.47 -1.54
CA ALA A 45 -22.96 -13.71 -0.69
C ALA A 45 -21.63 -13.48 -1.43
N ALA A 46 -21.55 -13.84 -2.72
CA ALA A 46 -20.36 -13.77 -3.54
C ALA A 46 -19.68 -12.36 -3.63
N PRO A 47 -20.42 -11.24 -3.77
CA PRO A 47 -19.81 -9.91 -3.91
C PRO A 47 -19.06 -9.45 -2.66
N ARG A 48 -19.40 -9.91 -1.48
CA ARG A 48 -18.71 -9.52 -0.23
C ARG A 48 -17.29 -10.09 -0.18
N HIS A 49 -17.11 -11.35 -0.47
CA HIS A 49 -15.80 -12.01 -0.52
C HIS A 49 -14.93 -11.42 -1.65
N GLN A 50 -15.52 -11.13 -2.80
CA GLN A 50 -14.79 -10.53 -3.91
C GLN A 50 -14.30 -9.11 -3.61
N ARG A 51 -15.08 -8.30 -2.90
CA ARG A 51 -14.66 -6.95 -2.47
C ARG A 51 -13.51 -7.00 -1.49
N GLU A 52 -13.56 -7.90 -0.52
CA GLU A 52 -12.48 -8.08 0.46
C GLU A 52 -11.19 -8.59 -0.22
N HIS A 53 -11.30 -9.56 -1.10
CA HIS A 53 -10.18 -10.03 -1.91
C HIS A 53 -9.58 -8.91 -2.77
N ASN A 54 -10.42 -8.11 -3.43
CA ASN A 54 -9.96 -6.97 -4.24
C ASN A 54 -9.23 -5.93 -3.37
N ARG A 55 -9.71 -5.62 -2.16
CA ARG A 55 -9.03 -4.69 -1.24
C ARG A 55 -7.67 -5.21 -0.81
N LEU A 56 -7.55 -6.50 -0.51
CA LEU A 56 -6.27 -7.11 -0.13
C LEU A 56 -5.29 -7.18 -1.30
N SER A 57 -5.78 -7.41 -2.52
CA SER A 57 -4.94 -7.51 -3.73
C SER A 57 -4.35 -6.17 -4.18
N VAL A 58 -4.94 -5.03 -3.78
CA VAL A 58 -4.44 -3.68 -4.09
C VAL A 58 -3.93 -2.95 -2.84
N ARG A 59 -3.44 -3.68 -1.85
CA ARG A 59 -2.94 -3.10 -0.62
C ARG A 59 -1.58 -2.43 -0.83
N PRO A 60 -1.43 -1.14 -0.50
CA PRO A 60 -0.13 -0.48 -0.47
C PRO A 60 0.70 -0.96 0.73
N LEU A 61 2.02 -0.89 0.58
CA LEU A 61 2.98 -1.21 1.63
C LEU A 61 4.07 -0.14 1.65
N ALA A 62 3.97 0.80 2.59
CA ALA A 62 4.95 1.86 2.75
C ALA A 62 6.25 1.32 3.34
N TYR A 63 7.36 1.80 2.80
CA TYR A 63 8.71 1.51 3.28
C TYR A 63 9.57 2.77 3.19
N VAL A 64 10.18 3.17 4.30
CA VAL A 64 11.16 4.26 4.31
C VAL A 64 12.50 3.71 3.87
N MET A 65 12.92 4.12 2.67
CA MET A 65 14.19 3.76 2.06
C MET A 65 15.19 4.90 2.21
N PHE A 66 16.42 4.58 2.48
CA PHE A 66 17.51 5.56 2.50
C PHE A 66 18.77 4.97 1.86
N GLY A 67 19.59 5.83 1.35
CA GLY A 67 20.89 5.50 0.79
C GLY A 67 21.92 6.55 1.18
N ASP A 68 23.15 6.08 1.34
CA ASP A 68 24.29 6.90 1.73
C ASP A 68 25.52 6.41 0.96
N TYR A 69 25.81 7.12 -0.11
CA TYR A 69 26.89 6.86 -1.05
C TYR A 69 27.92 8.01 -1.00
N GLU A 70 29.03 7.82 -1.68
CA GLU A 70 30.08 8.82 -1.74
C GLU A 70 29.58 10.17 -2.30
N ASN A 71 28.76 10.12 -3.36
CA ASN A 71 28.31 11.29 -4.12
C ASN A 71 26.79 11.53 -3.99
N GLN A 72 26.08 10.77 -3.19
CA GLN A 72 24.64 10.91 -3.02
C GLN A 72 24.16 10.39 -1.67
N LEU A 73 23.23 11.14 -1.08
CA LEU A 73 22.51 10.78 0.13
C LEU A 73 21.03 11.03 -0.10
N PHE A 74 20.17 10.06 0.25
CA PHE A 74 18.73 10.23 0.10
C PHE A 74 17.91 9.54 1.19
N VAL A 75 16.71 10.09 1.42
CA VAL A 75 15.63 9.45 2.18
C VAL A 75 14.36 9.52 1.33
N LYS A 76 13.71 8.38 1.12
CA LYS A 76 12.54 8.24 0.26
C LYS A 76 11.47 7.39 0.95
N LEU A 77 10.22 7.67 0.66
CA LEU A 77 9.09 6.82 0.99
C LEU A 77 8.70 6.02 -0.25
N ARG A 78 8.86 4.71 -0.21
CA ARG A 78 8.56 3.81 -1.32
C ARG A 78 7.30 3.01 -1.03
N ASN A 79 6.50 2.80 -2.07
CA ASN A 79 5.38 1.89 -2.01
C ASN A 79 5.75 0.52 -2.60
N ASN A 80 6.00 -0.46 -1.73
CA ASN A 80 6.31 -1.84 -2.11
C ASN A 80 5.05 -2.72 -2.29
N GLY A 81 3.86 -2.13 -2.13
CA GLY A 81 2.59 -2.81 -2.31
C GLY A 81 2.13 -2.85 -3.77
N THR A 82 0.98 -3.44 -3.98
CA THR A 82 0.36 -3.67 -5.30
C THR A 82 -0.63 -2.58 -5.70
N GLY A 83 -1.15 -1.80 -4.75
CA GLY A 83 -2.05 -0.69 -5.00
C GLY A 83 -1.43 0.67 -4.72
N PRO A 84 -2.04 1.77 -5.16
CA PRO A 84 -1.57 3.12 -4.87
C PRO A 84 -1.65 3.43 -3.37
N MET A 85 -0.64 4.13 -2.87
CA MET A 85 -0.53 4.62 -1.51
C MET A 85 -0.86 6.11 -1.48
N ILE A 86 -1.76 6.52 -0.59
CA ILE A 86 -2.06 7.94 -0.34
C ILE A 86 -1.43 8.30 0.99
N VAL A 87 -0.50 9.24 0.98
CA VAL A 87 0.19 9.72 2.18
C VAL A 87 -0.77 10.60 2.98
N LYS A 88 -0.94 10.32 4.27
CA LYS A 88 -1.74 11.14 5.19
C LYS A 88 -0.87 12.16 5.92
N SER A 89 0.23 11.69 6.49
CA SER A 89 1.19 12.54 7.20
C SER A 89 2.57 11.90 7.22
N ILE A 90 3.60 12.73 7.31
CA ILE A 90 4.96 12.30 7.63
C ILE A 90 5.37 13.01 8.90
N TYR A 91 5.82 12.22 9.87
CA TYR A 91 6.25 12.66 11.18
C TYR A 91 7.74 12.41 11.34
N ILE A 92 8.48 13.45 11.72
CA ILE A 92 9.94 13.43 11.89
C ILE A 92 10.26 13.53 13.39
N ALA A 93 10.34 12.38 14.05
CA ALA A 93 10.71 12.37 15.47
C ALA A 93 12.17 12.76 15.65
N GLY A 94 12.44 13.64 16.61
CA GLY A 94 13.76 14.21 16.88
C GLY A 94 14.00 15.58 16.21
N ALA A 95 13.09 16.04 15.34
CA ALA A 95 13.10 17.41 14.83
C ALA A 95 12.43 18.39 15.81
N GLU A 96 12.73 19.69 15.70
CA GLU A 96 12.08 20.74 16.52
C GLU A 96 10.57 20.79 16.29
N ASP A 97 10.16 20.76 15.03
CA ASP A 97 8.76 20.57 14.62
C ASP A 97 8.63 19.21 13.91
N PRO A 98 7.98 18.25 14.56
CA PRO A 98 7.84 16.90 13.99
C PRO A 98 7.01 16.81 12.70
N LEU A 99 6.17 17.78 12.40
CA LEU A 99 5.32 17.80 11.20
C LEU A 99 5.94 18.60 10.04
N GLN A 100 7.09 19.24 10.25
CA GLN A 100 7.79 19.95 9.18
C GLN A 100 8.33 18.99 8.11
N PRO A 101 8.52 19.46 6.86
CA PRO A 101 9.24 18.73 5.84
C PRO A 101 10.66 18.33 6.29
N LEU A 102 11.13 17.15 5.88
CA LEU A 102 12.45 16.66 6.29
C LEU A 102 13.59 17.65 5.93
N VAL A 103 13.45 18.34 4.82
CA VAL A 103 14.42 19.34 4.35
C VAL A 103 14.59 20.50 5.34
N ASN A 104 13.53 20.89 6.06
CA ASN A 104 13.56 22.00 7.03
C ASN A 104 14.28 21.62 8.34
N ALA A 105 14.40 20.32 8.63
CA ALA A 105 15.19 19.83 9.76
C ALA A 105 16.70 19.77 9.45
N MET A 106 17.10 20.05 8.19
CA MET A 106 18.50 19.94 7.76
C MET A 106 19.29 21.23 8.00
N PRO A 107 20.63 21.15 8.05
CA PRO A 107 21.48 22.32 8.14
C PRO A 107 21.31 23.26 6.93
N ASN A 108 21.59 24.54 7.12
CA ASN A 108 21.58 25.51 6.04
C ASN A 108 22.58 25.14 4.95
N LEU A 109 22.14 25.25 3.69
CA LEU A 109 22.97 24.98 2.52
C LEU A 109 24.14 25.95 2.43
N PRO A 110 25.38 25.47 2.24
CA PRO A 110 26.50 26.35 1.89
C PRO A 110 26.36 26.89 0.46
N PRO A 111 27.06 27.97 0.11
CA PRO A 111 27.06 28.48 -1.25
C PRO A 111 27.44 27.39 -2.27
N LYS A 112 26.74 27.34 -3.40
CA LYS A 112 26.96 26.41 -4.53
C LYS A 112 26.61 24.92 -4.23
N VAL A 113 25.95 24.62 -3.12
CA VAL A 113 25.35 23.31 -2.86
C VAL A 113 23.83 23.50 -2.88
N SER A 114 23.12 22.63 -3.56
CA SER A 114 21.66 22.61 -3.62
C SER A 114 21.11 21.21 -3.33
N TRP A 115 19.91 21.15 -2.79
CA TRP A 115 19.17 19.89 -2.74
C TRP A 115 18.84 19.46 -4.16
N THR A 116 19.11 18.20 -4.49
CA THR A 116 18.79 17.64 -5.80
C THR A 116 17.28 17.44 -5.95
N ASN A 117 16.65 16.95 -4.91
CA ASN A 117 15.19 16.78 -4.87
C ASN A 117 14.71 16.69 -3.41
N PHE A 118 13.51 17.22 -3.17
CA PHE A 118 12.83 17.10 -1.87
C PHE A 118 11.34 17.35 -2.03
N VAL A 119 10.57 17.01 -1.02
CA VAL A 119 9.15 17.31 -0.95
C VAL A 119 8.85 18.19 0.26
N GLU A 120 8.10 19.26 0.05
CA GLU A 120 7.62 20.13 1.12
C GLU A 120 6.26 19.68 1.64
N GLU A 121 5.31 19.41 0.74
CA GLU A 121 3.96 18.97 1.09
C GLU A 121 3.77 17.51 0.69
N CYS A 122 3.61 16.65 1.69
CA CYS A 122 3.42 15.20 1.51
C CYS A 122 1.95 14.78 1.60
N GLU A 123 1.11 15.53 2.32
CA GLU A 123 -0.27 15.19 2.57
C GLU A 123 -1.09 15.11 1.28
N GLY A 124 -1.89 14.06 1.16
CA GLY A 124 -2.73 13.82 -0.01
C GLY A 124 -1.97 13.32 -1.26
N ARG A 125 -0.64 13.24 -1.24
CA ARG A 125 0.11 12.73 -2.39
C ARG A 125 -0.12 11.23 -2.58
N SER A 126 -0.34 10.86 -3.85
CA SER A 126 -0.48 9.46 -4.25
C SER A 126 0.86 8.93 -4.79
N VAL A 127 1.29 7.80 -4.24
CA VAL A 127 2.48 7.06 -4.68
C VAL A 127 2.02 5.76 -5.34
N PRO A 128 2.22 5.56 -6.65
CA PRO A 128 1.80 4.34 -7.33
C PRO A 128 2.52 3.10 -6.81
N ALA A 129 2.03 1.92 -7.14
CA ALA A 129 2.71 0.66 -6.84
C ALA A 129 4.14 0.68 -7.41
N GLY A 130 5.14 0.35 -6.57
CA GLY A 130 6.56 0.40 -6.92
C GLY A 130 7.14 1.82 -7.03
N GLY A 131 6.31 2.88 -6.89
CA GLY A 131 6.74 4.28 -6.95
C GLY A 131 7.40 4.76 -5.67
N GLU A 132 8.00 5.95 -5.74
CA GLU A 132 8.74 6.59 -4.65
C GLU A 132 8.33 8.05 -4.49
N LEU A 133 8.30 8.53 -3.25
CA LEU A 133 8.22 9.94 -2.89
C LEU A 133 9.56 10.33 -2.25
N VAL A 134 10.26 11.26 -2.88
CA VAL A 134 11.57 11.72 -2.41
C VAL A 134 11.35 12.72 -1.27
N LEU A 135 11.72 12.34 -0.04
CA LEU A 135 11.64 13.21 1.12
C LEU A 135 12.84 14.15 1.17
N LEU A 136 14.02 13.64 0.78
CA LEU A 136 15.27 14.36 0.71
C LEU A 136 16.22 13.64 -0.24
N ASP A 137 16.88 14.37 -1.12
CA ASP A 137 17.95 13.88 -1.99
C ASP A 137 19.02 14.96 -2.14
N LEU A 138 20.25 14.59 -1.83
CA LEU A 138 21.43 15.41 -1.95
C LEU A 138 22.44 14.65 -2.81
N ALA A 139 22.71 15.14 -4.01
CA ALA A 139 23.73 14.58 -4.90
C ALA A 139 24.80 15.63 -5.22
N SER A 140 26.04 15.19 -5.40
CA SER A 140 27.15 16.05 -5.85
C SER A 140 26.95 16.42 -7.30
N GLU A 141 26.85 17.70 -7.59
CA GLU A 141 26.88 18.22 -8.96
C GLU A 141 28.34 18.42 -9.41
N SER A 142 28.60 18.29 -10.71
CA SER A 142 29.93 18.43 -11.30
C SER A 142 30.54 19.83 -11.11
N SER A 143 29.74 20.83 -10.73
CA SER A 143 30.12 22.22 -10.51
C SER A 143 30.43 22.56 -9.04
N SER A 144 30.10 21.68 -8.09
CA SER A 144 30.37 21.91 -6.68
C SER A 144 31.81 21.47 -6.32
N SER A 145 32.44 22.22 -5.41
CA SER A 145 33.70 21.76 -4.82
C SER A 145 33.45 20.47 -4.05
N GLN A 146 34.11 19.39 -4.43
CA GLN A 146 33.96 18.08 -3.76
C GLN A 146 34.19 18.17 -2.24
N ALA A 147 35.13 19.02 -1.80
CA ALA A 147 35.39 19.24 -0.38
C ALA A 147 34.19 19.87 0.35
N GLN A 148 33.55 20.90 -0.27
CA GLN A 148 32.35 21.54 0.32
C GLN A 148 31.17 20.58 0.39
N PHE A 149 30.95 19.80 -0.67
CA PHE A 149 29.91 18.78 -0.69
C PHE A 149 30.13 17.75 0.44
N THR A 150 31.36 17.24 0.61
CA THR A 150 31.68 16.24 1.64
C THR A 150 31.42 16.77 3.05
N LEU A 151 31.88 17.99 3.36
CA LEU A 151 31.63 18.62 4.66
C LEU A 151 30.12 18.82 4.93
N PHE A 152 29.38 19.28 3.94
CA PHE A 152 27.94 19.46 4.09
C PHE A 152 27.19 18.14 4.21
N ARG A 153 27.55 17.14 3.39
CA ARG A 153 26.99 15.78 3.49
C ARG A 153 27.18 15.21 4.90
N ASP A 154 28.36 15.40 5.50
CA ASP A 154 28.63 14.91 6.85
C ASP A 154 27.80 15.64 7.91
N SER A 155 27.55 16.93 7.75
CA SER A 155 26.63 17.69 8.61
C SER A 155 25.18 17.20 8.47
N VAL A 156 24.74 16.85 7.27
CA VAL A 156 23.42 16.25 7.02
C VAL A 156 23.33 14.86 7.65
N ARG A 157 24.38 14.04 7.58
CA ARG A 157 24.45 12.71 8.25
C ARG A 157 24.28 12.82 9.75
N LEU A 158 24.91 13.81 10.39
CA LEU A 158 24.78 14.06 11.83
C LEU A 158 23.34 14.33 12.24
N VAL A 159 22.65 15.18 11.48
CA VAL A 159 21.24 15.47 11.76
C VAL A 159 20.36 14.27 11.49
N LEU A 160 20.46 13.66 10.29
CA LEU A 160 19.64 12.51 9.91
C LEU A 160 19.77 11.35 10.90
N GLY A 161 20.99 11.07 11.37
CA GLY A 161 21.24 9.97 12.30
C GLY A 161 20.56 10.10 13.66
N LYS A 162 20.09 11.29 14.04
CA LYS A 162 19.30 11.57 15.25
C LYS A 162 17.79 11.45 15.02
N LEU A 163 17.34 11.35 13.75
CA LEU A 163 15.95 11.40 13.37
C LEU A 163 15.33 10.01 13.13
N THR A 164 14.01 9.96 13.32
CA THR A 164 13.18 8.82 12.94
C THR A 164 12.06 9.33 12.04
N VAL A 165 11.92 8.74 10.86
CA VAL A 165 10.84 9.05 9.93
C VAL A 165 9.70 8.07 10.15
N GLN A 166 8.50 8.58 10.40
CA GLN A 166 7.26 7.83 10.47
C GLN A 166 6.29 8.33 9.42
N ALA A 167 5.69 7.42 8.65
CA ALA A 167 4.70 7.77 7.63
C ALA A 167 3.36 7.08 7.92
N GLU A 168 2.30 7.88 7.95
CA GLU A 168 0.92 7.43 7.96
C GLU A 168 0.37 7.49 6.54
N TYR A 169 -0.34 6.44 6.14
CA TYR A 169 -0.84 6.31 4.78
C TYR A 169 -2.12 5.48 4.73
N THR A 170 -2.79 5.54 3.61
CA THR A 170 -4.03 4.79 3.34
C THR A 170 -4.02 4.25 1.91
N ASP A 171 -4.94 3.33 1.64
CA ASP A 171 -5.27 2.88 0.28
C ASP A 171 -6.37 3.77 -0.34
N ILE A 172 -6.75 3.46 -1.58
CA ILE A 172 -7.84 4.15 -2.30
C ILE A 172 -9.22 3.97 -1.66
N TYR A 173 -9.36 3.04 -0.72
CA TYR A 173 -10.60 2.77 0.01
C TYR A 173 -10.66 3.49 1.37
N GLY A 174 -9.63 4.25 1.72
CA GLY A 174 -9.53 4.91 3.02
C GLY A 174 -9.27 3.97 4.20
N THR A 175 -8.72 2.77 3.94
CA THR A 175 -8.43 1.79 4.98
C THR A 175 -7.37 2.33 5.95
N ASN A 176 -7.63 2.20 7.24
CA ASN A 176 -6.63 2.55 8.25
C ASN A 176 -5.53 1.46 8.26
N LEU A 177 -4.35 1.81 7.76
CA LEU A 177 -3.19 0.93 7.67
C LEU A 177 -2.20 1.27 8.80
N PRO A 178 -1.40 0.31 9.27
CA PRO A 178 -0.38 0.58 10.27
C PRO A 178 0.66 1.55 9.70
N ALA A 179 1.04 2.56 10.48
CA ALA A 179 2.11 3.48 10.12
C ALA A 179 3.44 2.71 9.97
N THR A 180 4.27 3.16 9.03
CA THR A 180 5.65 2.68 8.91
C THR A 180 6.57 3.64 9.62
N SER A 181 7.59 3.12 10.32
CA SER A 181 8.59 3.92 11.04
C SER A 181 9.99 3.39 10.77
N ARG A 182 10.95 4.29 10.63
CA ARG A 182 12.35 3.95 10.39
C ARG A 182 13.29 4.93 11.09
N GLU A 183 14.15 4.40 11.97
CA GLU A 183 15.28 5.14 12.53
C GLU A 183 16.38 5.32 11.48
N LEU A 184 16.93 6.52 11.40
CA LEU A 184 17.97 6.90 10.45
C LEU A 184 19.38 6.82 11.04
N LYS A 185 19.57 6.15 12.17
CA LYS A 185 20.89 5.94 12.83
C LYS A 185 21.99 5.42 11.90
N PHE A 186 21.61 4.77 10.83
CA PHE A 186 22.52 4.28 9.80
C PHE A 186 23.45 5.37 9.25
N PHE A 187 23.01 6.63 9.20
CA PHE A 187 23.83 7.74 8.71
C PHE A 187 25.02 8.07 9.61
N HIS A 188 25.00 7.69 10.88
CA HIS A 188 26.13 7.89 11.81
C HIS A 188 27.32 6.96 11.57
N ARG A 189 27.15 5.84 10.83
CA ARG A 189 28.18 4.81 10.66
C ARG A 189 29.48 5.29 10.01
N MET A 190 29.41 6.38 9.24
CA MET A 190 30.56 6.96 8.51
C MET A 190 31.17 8.17 9.22
N LEU A 191 30.63 8.54 10.38
CA LEU A 191 31.14 9.63 11.20
C LEU A 191 32.15 9.06 12.21
N SER A 192 33.26 9.79 12.41
CA SER A 192 34.20 9.45 13.49
C SER A 192 33.55 9.66 14.85
N GLU A 193 33.91 8.83 15.85
CA GLU A 193 33.40 8.96 17.22
C GLU A 193 33.63 10.37 17.80
N GLU A 194 34.77 11.00 17.50
CA GLU A 194 35.09 12.39 17.88
C GLU A 194 34.07 13.43 17.43
N ARG A 195 33.42 13.23 16.28
CA ARG A 195 32.38 14.15 15.77
C ARG A 195 31.02 13.93 16.42
N LEU A 196 30.73 12.69 16.82
CA LEU A 196 29.48 12.35 17.51
C LEU A 196 29.46 12.89 18.93
N ASP A 197 30.62 12.86 19.62
CA ASP A 197 30.75 13.34 21.01
C ASP A 197 30.81 14.87 21.12
N ALA A 198 31.21 15.57 20.09
CA ALA A 198 31.28 17.07 20.09
C ALA A 198 29.91 17.75 20.02
N GLU A 199 28.83 17.03 19.68
CA GLU A 199 27.46 17.55 19.51
C GLU A 199 26.41 16.86 20.42
N ALA A 200 26.84 16.03 21.37
CA ALA A 200 25.98 15.42 22.39
C ALA A 200 25.87 16.32 23.63
#